data_c871b68580688b2cfc397582231e11ae
#
_entry.id   c871b68580688b2cfc397582231e11ae
#
_cell.length_a   1.000
_cell.length_b   1.000
_cell.length_c   1.000
_cell.angle_alpha   90.00
_cell.angle_beta   90.00
_cell.angle_gamma   90.00
#
_symmetry.space_group_name_H-M   'P 1'
#
loop_
_entity.id
_entity.type
_entity.pdbx_description
1 polymer ?
#
loop_
_entity_poly.entity_id
_entity_poly.type
_entity_poly.pdbx_seq_one_letter_code
_entity_poly.pdbx_strand_id
1 'polypeptide(L)'
;SRGLGDVYKRQEYFLTTNNITQIFVQSSVTVLIGMGEFFAILVAGIDLSVGAILALSGMVTAKLMLAGVDPFLAAMIGGVLVGGALGAINGCLVNWTGLHPFIITLGTNAIFRGITLVISDANSVYGFSFDFVNFFAASVIGIPVPVIFSLIVALILWFLTTRMRLGRNIYALGGNKNSAFYSGIDVKFHILVVFIISGVCAGLAGVVSTARLGAAEPLAGMGFETYAIASAIIGGTSFFGGKGRIFSVVIGGLIIGTINNGLNILQVQTYYQLVVMGGLIIAAVALDRLISK
;
A
#
# COMPACT_ATOMS: atom_id res chain seq x y z
N SER A 1 -22.75 -33.01 3.11
CA SER A 1 -23.70 -31.86 3.03
C SER A 1 -23.47 -30.81 4.14
N ARG A 2 -22.19 -30.47 4.46
CA ARG A 2 -21.90 -29.40 5.43
C ARG A 2 -21.80 -27.99 4.79
N GLY A 3 -21.98 -27.85 3.48
CA GLY A 3 -21.57 -26.65 2.77
C GLY A 3 -22.57 -25.49 2.74
N LEU A 4 -23.84 -25.71 2.44
CA LEU A 4 -24.80 -24.63 2.19
C LEU A 4 -25.38 -24.02 3.48
N GLY A 5 -25.63 -24.82 4.50
CA GLY A 5 -26.16 -24.36 5.79
C GLY A 5 -25.15 -23.50 6.57
N ASP A 6 -23.86 -23.82 6.46
CA ASP A 6 -22.78 -23.04 7.11
C ASP A 6 -22.54 -21.70 6.37
N VAL A 7 -22.67 -21.66 5.06
CA VAL A 7 -22.58 -20.42 4.26
C VAL A 7 -23.73 -19.48 4.61
N TYR A 8 -24.96 -20.00 4.77
CA TYR A 8 -26.14 -19.17 5.12
C TYR A 8 -26.01 -18.55 6.53
N LYS A 9 -25.55 -19.33 7.52
CA LYS A 9 -25.32 -18.83 8.88
C LYS A 9 -24.21 -17.77 8.95
N ARG A 10 -23.23 -17.81 8.06
CA ARG A 10 -22.11 -16.86 8.02
C ARG A 10 -22.47 -15.54 7.36
N GLN A 11 -23.52 -15.47 6.52
CA GLN A 11 -24.03 -14.23 5.96
C GLN A 11 -24.51 -13.26 7.04
N GLU A 12 -25.06 -13.75 8.17
CA GLU A 12 -25.47 -12.92 9.29
C GLU A 12 -24.30 -12.13 9.91
N TYR A 13 -23.09 -12.68 9.89
CA TYR A 13 -21.90 -12.01 10.42
C TYR A 13 -21.32 -10.98 9.45
N PHE A 14 -21.46 -11.17 8.14
CA PHE A 14 -20.83 -10.31 7.14
C PHE A 14 -21.38 -8.88 7.18
N LEU A 15 -22.67 -8.68 7.33
CA LEU A 15 -23.33 -7.37 7.33
C LEU A 15 -23.45 -6.75 8.72
N THR A 16 -22.79 -7.30 9.74
CA THR A 16 -22.78 -6.66 11.07
C THR A 16 -21.98 -5.38 11.06
N THR A 17 -22.39 -4.38 11.84
CA THR A 17 -21.70 -3.11 11.99
C THR A 17 -20.22 -3.32 12.38
N ASN A 18 -19.96 -4.28 13.28
CA ASN A 18 -18.59 -4.61 13.70
C ASN A 18 -17.76 -5.11 12.53
N ASN A 19 -18.27 -6.02 11.71
CA ASN A 19 -17.53 -6.54 10.57
C ASN A 19 -17.31 -5.47 9.49
N ILE A 20 -18.33 -4.65 9.20
CA ILE A 20 -18.19 -3.51 8.26
C ILE A 20 -17.08 -2.58 8.75
N THR A 21 -17.04 -2.25 10.03
CA THR A 21 -15.97 -1.45 10.63
C THR A 21 -14.61 -2.12 10.43
N GLN A 22 -14.51 -3.44 10.66
CA GLN A 22 -13.26 -4.19 10.44
C GLN A 22 -12.83 -4.20 8.97
N ILE A 23 -13.76 -4.30 8.02
CA ILE A 23 -13.46 -4.18 6.58
C ILE A 23 -12.77 -2.83 6.32
N PHE A 24 -13.34 -1.72 6.78
CA PHE A 24 -12.76 -0.41 6.58
C PHE A 24 -11.38 -0.25 7.22
N VAL A 25 -11.22 -0.73 8.47
CA VAL A 25 -9.94 -0.66 9.20
C VAL A 25 -8.86 -1.49 8.51
N GLN A 26 -9.17 -2.71 8.08
CA GLN A 26 -8.21 -3.56 7.36
C GLN A 26 -7.89 -2.99 5.98
N SER A 27 -8.90 -2.50 5.27
CA SER A 27 -8.72 -1.91 3.94
C SER A 27 -7.88 -0.63 3.97
N SER A 28 -7.81 0.10 5.10
CA SER A 28 -7.00 1.33 5.17
C SER A 28 -5.52 1.09 4.87
N VAL A 29 -4.96 -0.06 5.30
CA VAL A 29 -3.58 -0.46 4.97
C VAL A 29 -3.46 -0.74 3.47
N THR A 30 -4.39 -1.52 2.90
CA THR A 30 -4.42 -1.85 1.48
C THR A 30 -4.60 -0.61 0.60
N VAL A 31 -5.45 0.32 1.03
CA VAL A 31 -5.66 1.61 0.37
C VAL A 31 -4.37 2.44 0.35
N LEU A 32 -3.66 2.54 1.48
CA LEU A 32 -2.41 3.29 1.57
C LEU A 32 -1.36 2.73 0.61
N ILE A 33 -1.09 1.41 0.64
CA ILE A 33 -0.12 0.82 -0.28
C ILE A 33 -0.56 0.90 -1.74
N GLY A 34 -1.87 0.73 -2.01
CA GLY A 34 -2.44 0.86 -3.35
C GLY A 34 -2.30 2.27 -3.92
N MET A 35 -2.43 3.31 -3.09
CA MET A 35 -2.18 4.70 -3.51
C MET A 35 -0.70 4.94 -3.83
N GLY A 36 0.23 4.33 -3.10
CA GLY A 36 1.65 4.35 -3.43
C GLY A 36 1.92 3.68 -4.77
N GLU A 37 1.43 2.45 -4.95
CA GLU A 37 1.57 1.65 -6.16
C GLU A 37 0.94 2.33 -7.39
N PHE A 38 -0.16 3.06 -7.20
CA PHE A 38 -0.77 3.87 -8.25
C PHE A 38 0.23 4.80 -8.93
N PHE A 39 1.10 5.48 -8.16
CA PHE A 39 2.11 6.36 -8.73
C PHE A 39 3.17 5.60 -9.54
N ALA A 40 3.60 4.43 -9.05
CA ALA A 40 4.52 3.56 -9.78
C ALA A 40 3.90 3.10 -11.11
N ILE A 41 2.65 2.64 -11.08
CA ILE A 41 1.91 2.21 -12.28
C ILE A 41 1.66 3.38 -13.23
N LEU A 42 1.38 4.59 -12.74
CA LEU A 42 1.21 5.77 -13.60
C LEU A 42 2.39 6.02 -14.52
N VAL A 43 3.62 5.74 -14.09
CA VAL A 43 4.83 5.88 -14.93
C VAL A 43 5.22 4.57 -15.62
N ALA A 44 4.26 3.63 -15.77
CA ALA A 44 4.45 2.30 -16.33
C ALA A 44 5.52 1.48 -15.58
N GLY A 45 5.68 1.72 -14.28
CA GLY A 45 6.52 0.94 -13.36
C GLY A 45 5.69 0.07 -12.43
N ILE A 46 6.36 -0.73 -11.62
CA ILE A 46 5.75 -1.53 -10.53
C ILE A 46 6.70 -1.47 -9.35
N ASP A 47 6.15 -1.27 -8.15
CA ASP A 47 6.93 -1.26 -6.91
C ASP A 47 6.63 -2.51 -6.07
N LEU A 48 7.40 -3.58 -6.29
CA LEU A 48 7.26 -4.81 -5.51
C LEU A 48 7.79 -4.70 -4.09
N SER A 49 8.46 -3.60 -3.74
CA SER A 49 9.08 -3.45 -2.42
C SER A 49 8.13 -2.89 -1.34
N VAL A 50 6.91 -2.48 -1.71
CA VAL A 50 5.95 -1.83 -0.80
C VAL A 50 5.67 -2.64 0.45
N GLY A 51 5.58 -3.99 0.36
CA GLY A 51 5.39 -4.87 1.50
C GLY A 51 6.59 -4.92 2.46
N ALA A 52 7.81 -4.88 1.92
CA ALA A 52 9.02 -4.85 2.72
C ALA A 52 9.27 -3.46 3.34
N ILE A 53 8.97 -2.37 2.61
CA ILE A 53 8.99 -1.00 3.14
C ILE A 53 8.02 -0.85 4.30
N LEU A 54 6.80 -1.39 4.16
CA LEU A 54 5.79 -1.43 5.23
C LEU A 54 6.35 -2.08 6.49
N ALA A 55 6.94 -3.28 6.37
CA ALA A 55 7.49 -4.00 7.52
C ALA A 55 8.66 -3.26 8.17
N LEU A 56 9.61 -2.77 7.36
CA LEU A 56 10.78 -2.06 7.87
C LEU A 56 10.38 -0.75 8.57
N SER A 57 9.48 0.01 7.97
CA SER A 57 8.96 1.26 8.55
C SER A 57 8.22 1.02 9.87
N GLY A 58 7.36 0.00 9.93
CA GLY A 58 6.68 -0.39 11.16
C GLY A 58 7.65 -0.85 12.24
N MET A 59 8.67 -1.63 11.86
CA MET A 59 9.72 -2.12 12.77
C MET A 59 10.54 -0.97 13.34
N VAL A 60 10.96 -0.01 12.52
CA VAL A 60 11.70 1.18 12.98
C VAL A 60 10.81 2.01 13.92
N THR A 61 9.55 2.22 13.57
CA THR A 61 8.59 2.93 14.43
C THR A 61 8.49 2.29 15.82
N ALA A 62 8.31 0.98 15.88
CA ALA A 62 8.20 0.25 17.15
C ALA A 62 9.49 0.33 17.99
N LYS A 63 10.66 0.13 17.35
CA LYS A 63 11.95 0.22 18.03
C LYS A 63 12.27 1.62 18.54
N LEU A 64 11.90 2.67 17.82
CA LEU A 64 12.04 4.05 18.29
C LEU A 64 11.18 4.31 19.53
N MET A 65 9.93 3.83 19.55
CA MET A 65 9.07 3.95 20.74
C MET A 65 9.64 3.19 21.94
N LEU A 66 10.20 1.99 21.75
CA LEU A 66 10.88 1.25 22.82
C LEU A 66 12.14 1.95 23.33
N ALA A 67 12.80 2.72 22.47
CA ALA A 67 13.94 3.58 22.85
C ALA A 67 13.51 4.88 23.55
N GLY A 68 12.22 5.08 23.83
CA GLY A 68 11.69 6.25 24.52
C GLY A 68 11.39 7.45 23.63
N VAL A 69 11.40 7.30 22.31
CA VAL A 69 11.00 8.36 21.38
C VAL A 69 9.48 8.51 21.43
N ASP A 70 9.02 9.77 21.43
CA ASP A 70 7.60 10.11 21.37
C ASP A 70 6.89 9.35 20.23
N PRO A 71 5.70 8.76 20.48
CA PRO A 71 5.00 7.92 19.51
C PRO A 71 4.69 8.61 18.18
N PHE A 72 4.32 9.90 18.22
CA PHE A 72 4.05 10.66 16.99
C PHE A 72 5.34 10.89 16.20
N LEU A 73 6.42 11.26 16.87
CA LEU A 73 7.73 11.44 16.24
C LEU A 73 8.26 10.12 15.67
N ALA A 74 8.13 9.01 16.41
CA ALA A 74 8.50 7.68 15.94
C ALA A 74 7.72 7.28 14.69
N ALA A 75 6.41 7.56 14.65
CA ALA A 75 5.57 7.32 13.47
C ALA A 75 5.96 8.19 12.27
N MET A 76 6.31 9.46 12.49
CA MET A 76 6.81 10.35 11.42
C MET A 76 8.16 9.88 10.87
N ILE A 77 9.07 9.49 11.75
CA ILE A 77 10.40 8.97 11.32
C ILE A 77 10.21 7.66 10.55
N GLY A 78 9.54 6.66 11.13
CA GLY A 78 9.36 5.36 10.49
C GLY A 78 8.48 5.41 9.25
N GLY A 79 7.33 6.09 9.31
CA GLY A 79 6.39 6.15 8.20
C GLY A 79 6.86 7.04 7.05
N VAL A 80 7.25 8.29 7.35
CA VAL A 80 7.55 9.29 6.31
C VAL A 80 9.03 9.27 5.94
N LEU A 81 9.95 9.40 6.92
CA LEU A 81 11.37 9.51 6.59
C LEU A 81 11.96 8.19 6.13
N VAL A 82 11.74 7.10 6.86
CA VAL A 82 12.25 5.76 6.45
C VAL A 82 11.54 5.30 5.19
N GLY A 83 10.22 5.35 5.13
CA GLY A 83 9.47 4.99 3.93
C GLY A 83 9.92 5.80 2.71
N GLY A 84 10.02 7.12 2.85
CA GLY A 84 10.50 8.01 1.78
C GLY A 84 11.95 7.76 1.37
N ALA A 85 12.84 7.48 2.33
CA ALA A 85 14.23 7.14 2.04
C ALA A 85 14.38 5.83 1.26
N LEU A 86 13.62 4.80 1.64
CA LEU A 86 13.60 3.51 0.93
C LEU A 86 13.02 3.66 -0.50
N GLY A 87 11.97 4.45 -0.64
CA GLY A 87 11.45 4.83 -1.96
C GLY A 87 12.46 5.63 -2.78
N ALA A 88 13.18 6.57 -2.16
CA ALA A 88 14.25 7.32 -2.83
C ALA A 88 15.39 6.40 -3.30
N ILE A 89 15.76 5.38 -2.53
CA ILE A 89 16.73 4.36 -2.95
C ILE A 89 16.24 3.66 -4.21
N ASN A 90 14.96 3.23 -4.26
CA ASN A 90 14.38 2.63 -5.46
C ASN A 90 14.45 3.58 -6.67
N GLY A 91 13.98 4.82 -6.52
CA GLY A 91 13.99 5.81 -7.59
C GLY A 91 15.40 6.16 -8.09
N CYS A 92 16.37 6.27 -7.18
CA CYS A 92 17.78 6.48 -7.52
C CYS A 92 18.35 5.28 -8.30
N LEU A 93 18.10 4.05 -7.85
CA LEU A 93 18.57 2.84 -8.51
C LEU A 93 17.95 2.69 -9.92
N VAL A 94 16.66 2.94 -10.08
CA VAL A 94 15.98 2.96 -11.39
C VAL A 94 16.64 3.99 -12.32
N ASN A 95 16.89 5.20 -11.84
CA ASN A 95 17.49 6.27 -12.62
C ASN A 95 18.97 6.01 -12.97
N TRP A 96 19.72 5.40 -12.05
CA TRP A 96 21.14 5.13 -12.23
C TRP A 96 21.37 3.94 -13.17
N THR A 97 20.62 2.86 -12.98
CA THR A 97 20.82 1.63 -13.76
C THR A 97 20.12 1.66 -15.11
N GLY A 98 19.03 2.45 -15.24
CA GLY A 98 18.16 2.45 -16.41
C GLY A 98 17.34 1.16 -16.57
N LEU A 99 17.38 0.25 -15.58
CA LEU A 99 16.61 -0.98 -15.59
C LEU A 99 15.12 -0.70 -15.33
N HIS A 100 14.28 -1.64 -15.76
CA HIS A 100 12.86 -1.55 -15.47
C HIS A 100 12.60 -1.58 -13.95
N PRO A 101 11.72 -0.70 -13.41
CA PRO A 101 11.44 -0.61 -11.98
C PRO A 101 11.13 -1.95 -11.30
N PHE A 102 10.42 -2.83 -11.98
CA PHE A 102 10.09 -4.19 -11.51
C PHE A 102 11.33 -4.97 -11.04
N ILE A 103 12.45 -4.90 -11.80
CA ILE A 103 13.68 -5.64 -11.46
C ILE A 103 14.34 -5.04 -10.22
N ILE A 104 14.38 -3.71 -10.15
CA ILE A 104 14.97 -2.99 -9.01
C ILE A 104 14.16 -3.26 -7.76
N THR A 105 12.83 -3.09 -7.82
CA THR A 105 11.96 -3.23 -6.63
C THR A 105 11.83 -4.69 -6.17
N LEU A 106 11.97 -5.66 -7.06
CA LEU A 106 12.10 -7.07 -6.68
C LEU A 106 13.37 -7.33 -5.86
N GLY A 107 14.50 -6.76 -6.30
CA GLY A 107 15.78 -6.87 -5.55
C GLY A 107 15.73 -6.13 -4.22
N THR A 108 15.23 -4.90 -4.20
CA THR A 108 15.13 -4.12 -2.96
C THR A 108 14.09 -4.66 -1.99
N ASN A 109 13.03 -5.33 -2.47
CA ASN A 109 12.11 -6.09 -1.62
C ASN A 109 12.86 -7.10 -0.75
N ALA A 110 13.73 -7.91 -1.36
CA ALA A 110 14.54 -8.89 -0.64
C ALA A 110 15.53 -8.21 0.33
N ILE A 111 16.18 -7.11 -0.08
CA ILE A 111 17.13 -6.36 0.74
C ILE A 111 16.42 -5.74 1.95
N PHE A 112 15.31 -5.03 1.75
CA PHE A 112 14.58 -4.35 2.84
C PHE A 112 13.96 -5.37 3.80
N ARG A 113 13.48 -6.50 3.30
CA ARG A 113 13.01 -7.62 4.14
C ARG A 113 14.16 -8.20 4.96
N GLY A 114 15.32 -8.43 4.35
CA GLY A 114 16.53 -8.88 5.04
C GLY A 114 16.95 -7.92 6.15
N ILE A 115 16.97 -6.62 5.88
CA ILE A 115 17.27 -5.59 6.89
C ILE A 115 16.25 -5.64 8.03
N THR A 116 14.96 -5.80 7.73
CA THR A 116 13.91 -5.93 8.77
C THR A 116 14.17 -7.12 9.68
N LEU A 117 14.50 -8.28 9.11
CA LEU A 117 14.83 -9.49 9.88
C LEU A 117 16.09 -9.30 10.74
N VAL A 118 17.13 -8.67 10.21
CA VAL A 118 18.38 -8.39 10.95
C VAL A 118 18.12 -7.46 12.14
N ILE A 119 17.43 -6.33 11.94
CA ILE A 119 17.19 -5.37 13.04
C ILE A 119 16.20 -5.87 14.09
N SER A 120 15.39 -6.87 13.76
CA SER A 120 14.43 -7.49 14.69
C SER A 120 14.91 -8.80 15.30
N ASP A 121 16.09 -9.30 14.90
CA ASP A 121 16.54 -10.67 15.21
C ASP A 121 15.48 -11.71 14.81
N ALA A 122 14.78 -11.47 13.70
CA ALA A 122 13.66 -12.26 13.17
C ALA A 122 12.48 -12.44 14.15
N ASN A 123 12.40 -11.61 15.21
CA ASN A 123 11.34 -11.65 16.21
C ASN A 123 10.38 -10.48 16.05
N SER A 124 9.12 -10.70 16.47
CA SER A 124 8.13 -9.64 16.60
C SER A 124 8.49 -8.67 17.71
N VAL A 125 8.31 -7.38 17.49
CA VAL A 125 8.55 -6.32 18.47
C VAL A 125 7.21 -5.81 19.00
N TYR A 126 7.01 -5.89 20.31
CA TYR A 126 5.81 -5.48 21.04
C TYR A 126 6.17 -4.78 22.34
N GLY A 127 5.17 -4.31 23.09
CA GLY A 127 5.39 -3.62 24.39
C GLY A 127 5.74 -2.14 24.23
N PHE A 128 5.54 -1.55 23.07
CA PHE A 128 5.63 -0.11 22.86
C PHE A 128 4.36 0.62 23.34
N SER A 129 4.36 1.95 23.24
CA SER A 129 3.34 2.83 23.81
C SER A 129 1.89 2.39 23.55
N PHE A 130 1.12 2.20 24.64
CA PHE A 130 -0.32 1.94 24.56
C PHE A 130 -1.09 3.13 23.97
N ASP A 131 -0.63 4.37 24.17
CA ASP A 131 -1.26 5.57 23.62
C ASP A 131 -1.25 5.55 22.09
N PHE A 132 -0.17 5.04 21.50
CA PHE A 132 -0.07 4.84 20.05
C PHE A 132 -1.11 3.83 19.54
N VAL A 133 -1.23 2.69 20.20
CA VAL A 133 -2.21 1.65 19.86
C VAL A 133 -3.63 2.17 20.03
N ASN A 134 -3.92 2.81 21.17
CA ASN A 134 -5.24 3.35 21.49
C ASN A 134 -5.65 4.48 20.52
N PHE A 135 -4.71 5.32 20.10
CA PHE A 135 -4.99 6.37 19.11
C PHE A 135 -5.52 5.77 17.80
N PHE A 136 -4.87 4.74 17.27
CA PHE A 136 -5.32 4.09 16.03
C PHE A 136 -6.52 3.16 16.23
N ALA A 137 -6.77 2.67 17.45
CA ALA A 137 -7.97 1.91 17.81
C ALA A 137 -9.20 2.80 18.01
N ALA A 138 -9.00 4.11 18.22
CA ALA A 138 -10.08 5.07 18.45
C ALA A 138 -10.93 5.31 17.21
N SER A 139 -12.12 5.87 17.45
CA SER A 139 -13.03 6.34 16.40
C SER A 139 -13.41 7.79 16.68
N VAL A 140 -13.47 8.61 15.62
CA VAL A 140 -13.93 10.00 15.66
C VAL A 140 -15.27 10.05 14.93
N ILE A 141 -16.34 10.45 15.63
CA ILE A 141 -17.71 10.48 15.09
C ILE A 141 -18.10 9.13 14.47
N GLY A 142 -17.70 8.01 15.09
CA GLY A 142 -18.00 6.66 14.62
C GLY A 142 -17.13 6.16 13.45
N ILE A 143 -16.19 6.95 12.94
CA ILE A 143 -15.26 6.56 11.87
C ILE A 143 -13.92 6.18 12.49
N PRO A 144 -13.39 4.98 12.26
CA PRO A 144 -12.09 4.57 12.79
C PRO A 144 -10.93 5.47 12.33
N VAL A 145 -10.00 5.77 13.23
CA VAL A 145 -8.84 6.63 12.93
C VAL A 145 -8.02 6.13 11.73
N PRO A 146 -7.75 4.83 11.51
CA PRO A 146 -7.05 4.36 10.32
C PRO A 146 -7.74 4.73 8.99
N VAL A 147 -9.07 4.77 8.99
CA VAL A 147 -9.85 5.17 7.81
C VAL A 147 -9.70 6.67 7.56
N ILE A 148 -9.86 7.49 8.60
CA ILE A 148 -9.68 8.94 8.50
C ILE A 148 -8.27 9.25 8.01
N PHE A 149 -7.26 8.57 8.57
CA PHE A 149 -5.86 8.75 8.19
C PHE A 149 -5.63 8.43 6.70
N SER A 150 -6.13 7.28 6.22
CA SER A 150 -6.01 6.91 4.81
C SER A 150 -6.74 7.89 3.87
N LEU A 151 -7.90 8.43 4.29
CA LEU A 151 -8.63 9.45 3.53
C LEU A 151 -7.88 10.80 3.48
N ILE A 152 -7.22 11.21 4.57
CA ILE A 152 -6.39 12.41 4.58
C ILE A 152 -5.24 12.25 3.57
N VAL A 153 -4.55 11.11 3.58
CA VAL A 153 -3.50 10.81 2.60
C VAL A 153 -4.07 10.82 1.18
N ALA A 154 -5.26 10.22 0.96
CA ALA A 154 -5.93 10.25 -0.34
C ALA A 154 -6.22 11.67 -0.82
N LEU A 155 -6.68 12.57 0.06
CA LEU A 155 -6.95 13.98 -0.25
C LEU A 155 -5.67 14.73 -0.64
N ILE A 156 -4.57 14.50 0.10
CA ILE A 156 -3.26 15.10 -0.21
C ILE A 156 -2.78 14.65 -1.61
N LEU A 157 -2.85 13.35 -1.88
CA LEU A 157 -2.43 12.79 -3.16
C LEU A 157 -3.36 13.17 -4.31
N TRP A 158 -4.66 13.28 -4.05
CA TRP A 158 -5.62 13.83 -5.01
C TRP A 158 -5.29 15.28 -5.36
N PHE A 159 -5.01 16.12 -4.36
CA PHE A 159 -4.60 17.51 -4.59
C PHE A 159 -3.30 17.57 -5.42
N LEU A 160 -2.31 16.75 -5.07
CA LEU A 160 -1.06 16.63 -5.80
C LEU A 160 -1.31 16.27 -7.28
N THR A 161 -2.14 15.25 -7.54
CA THR A 161 -2.38 14.75 -8.89
C THR A 161 -3.23 15.69 -9.75
N THR A 162 -4.16 16.44 -9.15
CA THR A 162 -5.12 17.26 -9.89
C THR A 162 -4.76 18.74 -9.96
N ARG A 163 -4.10 19.28 -8.93
CA ARG A 163 -3.85 20.73 -8.80
C ARG A 163 -2.38 21.13 -9.00
N MET A 164 -1.42 20.22 -8.76
CA MET A 164 0.00 20.54 -8.86
C MET A 164 0.56 20.23 -10.25
N ARG A 165 1.61 20.97 -10.66
CA ARG A 165 2.37 20.71 -11.90
C ARG A 165 3.02 19.31 -11.85
N LEU A 166 3.49 18.90 -10.67
CA LEU A 166 4.11 17.59 -10.43
C LEU A 166 3.17 16.46 -10.89
N GLY A 167 1.91 16.47 -10.46
CA GLY A 167 0.93 15.45 -10.85
C GLY A 167 0.70 15.41 -12.35
N ARG A 168 0.49 16.58 -12.99
CA ARG A 168 0.31 16.65 -14.46
C ARG A 168 1.51 16.09 -15.23
N ASN A 169 2.72 16.38 -14.76
CA ASN A 169 3.93 15.87 -15.39
C ASN A 169 4.07 14.35 -15.23
N ILE A 170 3.68 13.78 -14.06
CA ILE A 170 3.66 12.33 -13.83
C ILE A 170 2.70 11.64 -14.82
N TYR A 171 1.50 12.19 -15.04
CA TYR A 171 0.57 11.65 -16.04
C TYR A 171 1.13 11.76 -17.47
N ALA A 172 1.74 12.89 -17.82
CA ALA A 172 2.36 13.09 -19.14
C ALA A 172 3.51 12.09 -19.36
N LEU A 173 4.35 11.89 -18.34
CA LEU A 173 5.45 10.92 -18.36
C LEU A 173 4.94 9.49 -18.58
N GLY A 174 3.86 9.11 -17.88
CA GLY A 174 3.25 7.80 -18.01
C GLY A 174 2.55 7.58 -19.36
N GLY A 175 2.03 8.64 -19.96
CA GLY A 175 1.41 8.57 -21.28
C GLY A 175 2.42 8.35 -22.40
N ASN A 176 3.52 9.09 -22.41
CA ASN A 176 4.63 8.89 -23.33
C ASN A 176 5.91 9.54 -22.79
N LYS A 177 6.86 8.70 -22.38
CA LYS A 177 8.12 9.12 -21.77
C LYS A 177 8.96 9.99 -22.69
N ASN A 178 9.03 9.66 -23.99
CA ASN A 178 9.82 10.41 -24.96
C ASN A 178 9.20 11.79 -25.22
N SER A 179 7.88 11.84 -25.43
CA SER A 179 7.17 13.11 -25.61
C SER A 179 7.29 14.02 -24.40
N ALA A 180 7.21 13.47 -23.19
CA ALA A 180 7.41 14.21 -21.95
C ALA A 180 8.84 14.81 -21.87
N PHE A 181 9.85 14.02 -22.21
CA PHE A 181 11.24 14.48 -22.25
C PHE A 181 11.45 15.63 -23.25
N TYR A 182 10.96 15.50 -24.47
CA TYR A 182 11.06 16.55 -25.47
C TYR A 182 10.24 17.81 -25.15
N SER A 183 9.24 17.67 -24.26
CA SER A 183 8.47 18.80 -23.71
C SER A 183 9.16 19.48 -22.51
N GLY A 184 10.39 19.07 -22.17
CA GLY A 184 11.17 19.67 -21.07
C GLY A 184 10.83 19.13 -19.69
N ILE A 185 10.11 18.00 -19.57
CA ILE A 185 9.84 17.37 -18.28
C ILE A 185 11.07 16.57 -17.85
N ASP A 186 11.61 16.86 -16.68
CA ASP A 186 12.70 16.08 -16.09
C ASP A 186 12.19 14.69 -15.67
N VAL A 187 12.47 13.70 -16.52
CA VAL A 187 12.04 12.32 -16.34
C VAL A 187 12.62 11.70 -15.07
N LYS A 188 13.92 11.95 -14.82
CA LYS A 188 14.63 11.35 -13.67
C LYS A 188 14.08 11.86 -12.34
N PHE A 189 13.84 13.17 -12.26
CA PHE A 189 13.23 13.78 -11.08
C PHE A 189 11.85 13.21 -10.81
N HIS A 190 10.99 13.09 -11.82
CA HIS A 190 9.62 12.58 -11.63
C HIS A 190 9.59 11.10 -11.27
N ILE A 191 10.49 10.27 -11.83
CA ILE A 191 10.65 8.87 -11.40
C ILE A 191 11.06 8.81 -9.93
N LEU A 192 12.07 9.59 -9.51
CA LEU A 192 12.51 9.64 -8.12
C LEU A 192 11.34 9.99 -7.18
N VAL A 193 10.60 11.05 -7.50
CA VAL A 193 9.47 11.52 -6.69
C VAL A 193 8.35 10.46 -6.60
N VAL A 194 8.06 9.78 -7.70
CA VAL A 194 7.06 8.70 -7.74
C VAL A 194 7.40 7.59 -6.74
N PHE A 195 8.65 7.13 -6.73
CA PHE A 195 9.07 6.09 -5.78
C PHE A 195 9.16 6.61 -4.35
N ILE A 196 9.50 7.88 -4.12
CA ILE A 196 9.41 8.49 -2.77
C ILE A 196 7.97 8.46 -2.28
N ILE A 197 6.99 8.85 -3.12
CA ILE A 197 5.57 8.82 -2.75
C ILE A 197 5.12 7.39 -2.45
N SER A 198 5.51 6.42 -3.29
CA SER A 198 5.23 4.99 -3.06
C SER A 198 5.77 4.54 -1.71
N GLY A 199 7.05 4.84 -1.44
CA GLY A 199 7.71 4.49 -0.19
C GLY A 199 7.06 5.15 1.05
N VAL A 200 6.68 6.43 0.96
CA VAL A 200 5.97 7.12 2.05
C VAL A 200 4.61 6.46 2.31
N CYS A 201 3.84 6.16 1.27
CA CYS A 201 2.55 5.49 1.43
C CYS A 201 2.70 4.10 2.06
N ALA A 202 3.71 3.32 1.64
CA ALA A 202 4.03 2.02 2.22
C ALA A 202 4.52 2.15 3.68
N GLY A 203 5.32 3.16 3.99
CA GLY A 203 5.78 3.44 5.35
C GLY A 203 4.64 3.81 6.29
N LEU A 204 3.73 4.70 5.85
CA LEU A 204 2.52 5.06 6.59
C LEU A 204 1.60 3.85 6.81
N ALA A 205 1.47 2.97 5.81
CA ALA A 205 0.76 1.71 5.94
C ALA A 205 1.40 0.80 7.00
N GLY A 206 2.74 0.82 7.11
CA GLY A 206 3.50 0.12 8.16
C GLY A 206 3.18 0.64 9.56
N VAL A 207 3.13 1.96 9.73
CA VAL A 207 2.72 2.61 11.00
C VAL A 207 1.31 2.16 11.41
N VAL A 208 0.34 2.26 10.49
CA VAL A 208 -1.05 1.86 10.74
C VAL A 208 -1.16 0.36 11.04
N SER A 209 -0.42 -0.48 10.31
CA SER A 209 -0.41 -1.93 10.51
C SER A 209 0.16 -2.30 11.89
N THR A 210 1.29 -1.69 12.28
CA THR A 210 1.94 -1.90 13.59
C THR A 210 1.03 -1.47 14.74
N ALA A 211 0.39 -0.31 14.61
CA ALA A 211 -0.56 0.16 15.61
C ALA A 211 -1.77 -0.78 15.76
N ARG A 212 -2.34 -1.21 14.64
CA ARG A 212 -3.51 -2.10 14.60
C ARG A 212 -3.23 -3.48 15.22
N LEU A 213 -2.05 -4.02 14.97
CA LEU A 213 -1.65 -5.33 15.51
C LEU A 213 -1.13 -5.24 16.95
N GLY A 214 -0.77 -4.07 17.44
CA GLY A 214 -0.06 -3.90 18.70
C GLY A 214 1.34 -4.54 18.69
N ALA A 215 1.84 -4.86 17.51
CA ALA A 215 3.12 -5.50 17.27
C ALA A 215 3.72 -5.11 15.91
N ALA A 216 5.03 -4.99 15.83
CA ALA A 216 5.75 -4.89 14.58
C ALA A 216 6.28 -6.27 14.17
N GLU A 217 5.70 -6.82 13.12
CA GLU A 217 6.01 -8.15 12.62
C GLU A 217 7.05 -8.06 11.49
N PRO A 218 8.19 -8.78 11.55
CA PRO A 218 9.21 -8.70 10.51
C PRO A 218 8.75 -9.22 9.15
N LEU A 219 7.75 -10.10 9.13
CA LEU A 219 7.13 -10.62 7.90
C LEU A 219 5.82 -9.90 7.54
N ALA A 220 5.48 -8.79 8.22
CA ALA A 220 4.32 -7.98 7.84
C ALA A 220 4.39 -7.58 6.36
N GLY A 221 3.23 -7.46 5.74
CA GLY A 221 3.13 -7.03 4.34
C GLY A 221 3.69 -8.02 3.31
N MET A 222 4.00 -9.25 3.68
CA MET A 222 4.40 -10.28 2.73
C MET A 222 3.23 -10.60 1.78
N GLY A 223 3.44 -10.44 0.46
CA GLY A 223 2.38 -10.57 -0.55
C GLY A 223 1.50 -9.31 -0.73
N PHE A 224 1.72 -8.24 0.04
CA PHE A 224 0.91 -7.02 -0.04
C PHE A 224 1.14 -6.22 -1.33
N GLU A 225 2.28 -6.41 -2.00
CA GLU A 225 2.52 -5.92 -3.35
C GLU A 225 1.41 -6.37 -4.32
N THR A 226 0.94 -7.61 -4.18
CA THR A 226 -0.17 -8.16 -4.97
C THR A 226 -1.47 -7.39 -4.71
N TYR A 227 -1.77 -7.06 -3.44
CA TYR A 227 -2.96 -6.28 -3.06
C TYR A 227 -2.85 -4.82 -3.51
N ALA A 228 -1.65 -4.24 -3.48
CA ALA A 228 -1.39 -2.88 -3.94
C ALA A 228 -1.67 -2.75 -5.44
N ILE A 229 -1.10 -3.64 -6.26
CA ILE A 229 -1.31 -3.71 -7.71
C ILE A 229 -2.79 -3.94 -8.01
N ALA A 230 -3.43 -4.94 -7.35
CA ALA A 230 -4.84 -5.23 -7.55
C ALA A 230 -5.74 -4.03 -7.24
N SER A 231 -5.46 -3.31 -6.13
CA SER A 231 -6.21 -2.12 -5.74
C SER A 231 -6.12 -1.01 -6.78
N ALA A 232 -4.93 -0.76 -7.33
CA ALA A 232 -4.71 0.25 -8.34
C ALA A 232 -5.43 -0.12 -9.65
N ILE A 233 -5.31 -1.36 -10.13
CA ILE A 233 -5.86 -1.80 -11.42
C ILE A 233 -7.39 -1.95 -11.34
N ILE A 234 -7.93 -2.60 -10.32
CA ILE A 234 -9.38 -2.72 -10.10
C ILE A 234 -10.00 -1.34 -9.89
N GLY A 235 -9.26 -0.40 -9.29
CA GLY A 235 -9.60 1.01 -9.21
C GLY A 235 -9.55 1.76 -10.56
N GLY A 236 -9.22 1.10 -11.67
CA GLY A 236 -9.21 1.69 -13.01
C GLY A 236 -7.94 2.46 -13.36
N THR A 237 -6.82 2.17 -12.69
CA THR A 237 -5.51 2.65 -13.13
C THR A 237 -5.03 1.76 -14.27
N SER A 238 -4.69 2.37 -15.42
CA SER A 238 -4.16 1.59 -16.54
C SER A 238 -2.79 1.03 -16.22
N PHE A 239 -2.64 -0.28 -16.41
CA PHE A 239 -1.37 -0.98 -16.24
C PHE A 239 -0.27 -0.46 -17.16
N PHE A 240 -0.65 0.17 -18.27
CA PHE A 240 0.26 0.74 -19.27
C PHE A 240 0.69 2.18 -18.97
N GLY A 241 0.24 2.74 -17.84
CA GLY A 241 0.59 4.08 -17.39
C GLY A 241 -0.33 5.19 -17.91
N GLY A 242 -0.11 6.40 -17.42
CA GLY A 242 -0.71 7.64 -17.91
C GLY A 242 -2.19 7.85 -17.59
N LYS A 243 -2.89 6.88 -16.99
CA LYS A 243 -4.33 6.96 -16.70
C LYS A 243 -4.66 6.37 -15.35
N GLY A 244 -5.55 7.04 -14.60
CA GLY A 244 -6.06 6.59 -13.30
C GLY A 244 -6.47 7.76 -12.40
N ARG A 245 -7.06 7.46 -11.24
CA ARG A 245 -7.52 8.46 -10.26
C ARG A 245 -7.35 7.92 -8.85
N ILE A 246 -6.87 8.75 -7.91
CA ILE A 246 -6.62 8.35 -6.50
C ILE A 246 -7.89 7.79 -5.84
N PHE A 247 -9.03 8.46 -5.93
CA PHE A 247 -10.25 7.97 -5.29
C PHE A 247 -10.77 6.65 -5.88
N SER A 248 -10.49 6.38 -7.15
CA SER A 248 -10.78 5.08 -7.74
C SER A 248 -9.91 3.97 -7.14
N VAL A 249 -8.64 4.26 -6.81
CA VAL A 249 -7.75 3.33 -6.10
C VAL A 249 -8.24 3.08 -4.67
N VAL A 250 -8.76 4.11 -3.98
CA VAL A 250 -9.39 3.93 -2.66
C VAL A 250 -10.55 2.93 -2.75
N ILE A 251 -11.40 3.05 -3.78
CA ILE A 251 -12.50 2.10 -4.02
C ILE A 251 -11.93 0.71 -4.33
N GLY A 252 -10.90 0.61 -5.17
CA GLY A 252 -10.22 -0.66 -5.47
C GLY A 252 -9.67 -1.33 -4.21
N GLY A 253 -9.02 -0.57 -3.32
CA GLY A 253 -8.54 -1.07 -2.03
C GLY A 253 -9.66 -1.56 -1.10
N LEU A 254 -10.80 -0.88 -1.09
CA LEU A 254 -12.00 -1.32 -0.36
C LEU A 254 -12.56 -2.62 -0.94
N ILE A 255 -12.61 -2.76 -2.26
CA ILE A 255 -13.06 -4.00 -2.92
C ILE A 255 -12.15 -5.16 -2.52
N ILE A 256 -10.82 -4.99 -2.60
CA ILE A 256 -9.86 -6.01 -2.20
C ILE A 256 -10.00 -6.37 -0.71
N GLY A 257 -10.12 -5.37 0.16
CA GLY A 257 -10.33 -5.60 1.59
C GLY A 257 -11.64 -6.33 1.90
N THR A 258 -12.71 -6.00 1.16
CA THR A 258 -14.01 -6.69 1.29
C THR A 258 -13.93 -8.15 0.85
N ILE A 259 -13.24 -8.42 -0.27
CA ILE A 259 -13.02 -9.79 -0.76
C ILE A 259 -12.21 -10.60 0.28
N ASN A 260 -11.11 -10.05 0.78
CA ASN A 260 -10.28 -10.71 1.80
C ASN A 260 -11.06 -10.98 3.09
N ASN A 261 -11.85 -10.01 3.56
CA ASN A 261 -12.69 -10.19 4.74
C ASN A 261 -13.74 -11.28 4.50
N GLY A 262 -14.41 -11.28 3.34
CA GLY A 262 -15.38 -12.29 2.97
C GLY A 262 -14.77 -13.70 2.94
N LEU A 263 -13.59 -13.86 2.32
CA LEU A 263 -12.87 -15.13 2.28
C LEU A 263 -12.48 -15.61 3.70
N ASN A 264 -12.09 -14.69 4.60
CA ASN A 264 -11.79 -15.00 5.99
C ASN A 264 -13.03 -15.45 6.78
N ILE A 265 -14.17 -14.77 6.62
CA ILE A 265 -15.44 -15.19 7.26
C ILE A 265 -15.88 -16.56 6.75
N LEU A 266 -15.68 -16.85 5.48
CA LEU A 266 -15.95 -18.16 4.90
C LEU A 266 -14.91 -19.22 5.31
N GLN A 267 -13.88 -18.82 6.08
CA GLN A 267 -12.76 -19.69 6.52
C GLN A 267 -12.03 -20.34 5.33
N VAL A 268 -11.95 -19.63 4.21
CA VAL A 268 -11.14 -20.05 3.07
C VAL A 268 -9.67 -19.98 3.48
N GLN A 269 -8.97 -21.10 3.31
CA GLN A 269 -7.56 -21.19 3.70
C GLN A 269 -6.71 -20.25 2.86
N THR A 270 -5.67 -19.67 3.47
CA THR A 270 -4.83 -18.59 2.90
C THR A 270 -4.28 -18.93 1.51
N TYR A 271 -3.93 -20.19 1.26
CA TYR A 271 -3.43 -20.59 -0.05
C TYR A 271 -4.47 -20.49 -1.17
N TYR A 272 -5.77 -20.73 -0.90
CA TYR A 272 -6.83 -20.47 -1.87
C TYR A 272 -7.08 -18.97 -2.07
N GLN A 273 -6.91 -18.18 -1.02
CA GLN A 273 -7.01 -16.71 -1.14
C GLN A 273 -5.96 -16.17 -2.12
N LEU A 274 -4.73 -16.72 -2.11
CA LEU A 274 -3.69 -16.35 -3.08
C LEU A 274 -4.11 -16.68 -4.52
N VAL A 275 -4.76 -17.84 -4.74
CA VAL A 275 -5.27 -18.22 -6.08
C VAL A 275 -6.34 -17.22 -6.55
N VAL A 276 -7.28 -16.88 -5.67
CA VAL A 276 -8.34 -15.90 -5.97
C VAL A 276 -7.74 -14.55 -6.33
N MET A 277 -6.79 -14.06 -5.52
CA MET A 277 -6.14 -12.77 -5.77
C MET A 277 -5.35 -12.73 -7.07
N GLY A 278 -4.58 -13.78 -7.36
CA GLY A 278 -3.87 -13.91 -8.64
C GLY A 278 -4.83 -13.91 -9.84
N GLY A 279 -5.94 -14.64 -9.73
CA GLY A 279 -6.99 -14.66 -10.76
C GLY A 279 -7.64 -13.30 -10.98
N LEU A 280 -7.92 -12.56 -9.91
CA LEU A 280 -8.49 -11.21 -9.98
C LEU A 280 -7.56 -10.22 -10.69
N ILE A 281 -6.25 -10.28 -10.41
CA ILE A 281 -5.27 -9.42 -11.09
C ILE A 281 -5.23 -9.73 -12.58
N ILE A 282 -5.13 -11.00 -12.95
CA ILE A 282 -5.09 -11.40 -14.36
C ILE A 282 -6.36 -10.94 -15.08
N ALA A 283 -7.52 -11.15 -14.47
CA ALA A 283 -8.79 -10.71 -15.04
C ALA A 283 -8.86 -9.18 -15.18
N ALA A 284 -8.42 -8.42 -14.17
CA ALA A 284 -8.44 -6.96 -14.19
C ALA A 284 -7.51 -6.40 -15.27
N VAL A 285 -6.27 -6.90 -15.39
CA VAL A 285 -5.33 -6.48 -16.44
C VAL A 285 -5.81 -6.86 -17.84
N ALA A 286 -6.40 -8.06 -17.99
CA ALA A 286 -6.97 -8.49 -19.25
C ALA A 286 -8.13 -7.59 -19.70
N LEU A 287 -9.02 -7.20 -18.78
CA LEU A 287 -10.11 -6.25 -19.02
C LEU A 287 -9.58 -4.86 -19.38
N ASP A 288 -8.59 -4.33 -18.65
CA ASP A 288 -7.95 -3.03 -18.97
C ASP A 288 -7.42 -3.03 -20.41
N ARG A 289 -6.75 -4.11 -20.82
CA ARG A 289 -6.24 -4.24 -22.19
C ARG A 289 -7.34 -4.27 -23.26
N LEU A 290 -8.50 -4.87 -22.96
CA LEU A 290 -9.63 -4.93 -23.89
C LEU A 290 -10.33 -3.59 -24.05
N ILE A 291 -10.44 -2.81 -22.97
CA ILE A 291 -11.11 -1.52 -22.93
C ILE A 291 -10.20 -0.39 -23.48
N SER A 292 -8.89 -0.54 -23.34
CA SER A 292 -7.90 0.47 -23.79
C SER A 292 -7.53 0.37 -25.26
N LYS A 293 -8.08 -0.61 -25.99
CA LYS A 293 -8.02 -0.70 -27.46
C LYS A 293 -9.13 0.14 -28.08
#